data_c46cdf4f067fa588043992b7342b0007
#
_entry.id   c46cdf4f067fa588043992b7342b0007
#
_cell.length_a   1.000
_cell.length_b   1.000
_cell.length_c   1.000
_cell.angle_alpha   90.00
_cell.angle_beta   90.00
_cell.angle_gamma   90.00
#
_symmetry.space_group_name_H-M   'P 1'
#
loop_
_entity.id
_entity.type
_entity.pdbx_description
1 polymer ?
#
loop_
_entity_poly.entity_id
_entity_poly.type
_entity_poly.pdbx_seq_one_letter_code
_entity_poly.pdbx_strand_id
1 'polypeptide(L)'
;MTLRFFSSARWIRLVHTGLLCCLMSVCSLGWTQPRELGTPGEWVDHDSVQRLMRQARYPEALVDAERYLTEHPRDPQMLFMRAKLLADLRRIDEALDQLTALIQQYPELPEPYNNLGVIQASRGHLDQAREAFEMALRNNPNYDAALENLGDVLLRQARLAYEKSLQLNPASRTLPRKLQALPTP
;
A
#
# COMPACT_ATOMS: atom_id res chain seq x y z
N MET A 1 52.13 -38.05 65.49
CA MET A 1 52.89 -37.66 64.30
C MET A 1 51.97 -37.91 63.11
N THR A 2 51.15 -36.93 62.75
CA THR A 2 50.08 -37.08 61.72
C THR A 2 50.22 -35.97 60.75
N LEU A 3 50.64 -36.32 59.53
CA LEU A 3 50.77 -35.49 58.33
C LEU A 3 49.36 -35.21 57.75
N ARG A 4 49.02 -33.96 57.72
CA ARG A 4 47.78 -33.49 57.00
C ARG A 4 48.08 -33.23 55.56
N PHE A 5 47.48 -33.99 54.69
CA PHE A 5 47.43 -33.73 53.25
C PHE A 5 46.57 -32.49 53.01
N PHE A 6 47.15 -31.45 52.38
CA PHE A 6 46.43 -30.29 51.87
C PHE A 6 45.87 -30.65 50.49
N SER A 7 44.57 -30.66 50.40
CA SER A 7 43.81 -30.93 49.20
C SER A 7 43.99 -29.80 48.15
N SER A 8 44.52 -30.14 47.00
CA SER A 8 44.82 -29.30 45.84
C SER A 8 43.56 -28.91 45.01
N ALA A 9 42.36 -28.89 45.61
CA ALA A 9 41.12 -28.72 44.89
C ALA A 9 40.66 -27.24 44.72
N ARG A 10 41.46 -26.26 45.14
CA ARG A 10 41.06 -24.82 45.12
C ARG A 10 41.59 -24.02 43.92
N TRP A 11 42.53 -24.55 43.15
CA TRP A 11 43.14 -23.82 42.03
C TRP A 11 42.45 -24.05 40.66
N ILE A 12 41.65 -25.09 40.52
CA ILE A 12 40.98 -25.43 39.26
C ILE A 12 39.69 -24.61 39.02
N ARG A 13 39.13 -23.96 40.05
CA ARG A 13 37.88 -23.18 39.92
C ARG A 13 38.10 -21.72 39.46
N LEU A 14 39.33 -21.21 39.50
CA LEU A 14 39.61 -19.81 39.12
C LEU A 14 39.98 -19.65 37.64
N VAL A 15 40.31 -20.71 36.93
CA VAL A 15 40.68 -20.66 35.51
C VAL A 15 39.46 -20.82 34.61
N HIS A 16 38.36 -21.41 35.11
CA HIS A 16 37.12 -21.60 34.30
C HIS A 16 36.19 -20.40 34.29
N THR A 17 36.29 -19.47 35.23
CA THR A 17 35.47 -18.25 35.27
C THR A 17 36.00 -17.12 34.37
N GLY A 18 37.32 -17.16 34.04
CA GLY A 18 37.92 -16.16 33.14
C GLY A 18 37.66 -16.43 31.65
N LEU A 19 37.41 -17.68 31.25
CA LEU A 19 37.26 -18.07 29.85
C LEU A 19 35.80 -17.96 29.36
N LEU A 20 34.83 -17.92 30.30
CA LEU A 20 33.41 -17.77 29.92
C LEU A 20 33.00 -16.31 29.68
N CYS A 21 33.75 -15.33 30.17
CA CYS A 21 33.45 -13.91 29.93
C CYS A 21 33.96 -13.35 28.59
N CYS A 22 34.95 -13.99 27.96
CA CYS A 22 35.48 -13.52 26.66
C CYS A 22 34.71 -14.04 25.43
N LEU A 23 33.79 -15.00 25.58
CA LEU A 23 32.99 -15.54 24.45
C LEU A 23 31.61 -14.87 24.28
N MET A 24 31.23 -13.96 25.20
CA MET A 24 29.94 -13.26 25.10
C MET A 24 30.04 -11.85 24.49
N SER A 25 31.21 -11.36 24.11
CA SER A 25 31.40 -9.99 23.57
C SER A 25 31.53 -9.89 22.05
N VAL A 26 31.31 -10.96 21.29
CA VAL A 26 31.43 -10.93 19.81
C VAL A 26 30.10 -11.16 19.09
N CYS A 27 28.96 -11.15 19.80
CA CYS A 27 27.63 -11.35 19.21
C CYS A 27 26.77 -10.08 19.17
N SER A 28 27.38 -8.92 18.85
CA SER A 28 26.58 -7.71 18.51
C SER A 28 26.93 -7.15 17.13
N LEU A 29 27.46 -7.99 16.22
CA LEU A 29 27.36 -7.72 14.80
C LEU A 29 25.98 -8.21 14.38
N GLY A 30 25.08 -7.24 14.11
CA GLY A 30 23.72 -7.47 13.67
C GLY A 30 23.69 -8.43 12.47
N TRP A 31 23.43 -9.67 12.76
CA TRP A 31 22.87 -10.57 11.78
C TRP A 31 21.47 -10.03 11.49
N THR A 32 21.36 -9.22 10.44
CA THR A 32 20.08 -9.11 9.76
C THR A 32 19.72 -10.55 9.39
N GLN A 33 18.78 -11.13 10.13
CA GLN A 33 18.20 -12.41 9.74
C GLN A 33 17.77 -12.27 8.29
N PRO A 34 18.12 -13.21 7.40
CA PRO A 34 17.50 -13.26 6.09
C PRO A 34 16.00 -13.27 6.36
N ARG A 35 15.29 -12.26 5.81
CA ARG A 35 13.82 -12.29 5.79
C ARG A 35 13.42 -13.66 5.27
N GLU A 36 12.84 -14.48 6.12
CA GLU A 36 12.22 -15.71 5.68
C GLU A 36 11.16 -15.31 4.64
N LEU A 37 11.52 -15.49 3.37
CA LEU A 37 10.54 -15.64 2.31
C LEU A 37 9.61 -16.75 2.80
N GLY A 38 8.32 -16.44 2.98
CA GLY A 38 7.32 -17.29 3.61
C GLY A 38 7.57 -18.77 3.38
N THR A 39 7.39 -19.56 4.42
CA THR A 39 7.70 -21.01 4.42
C THR A 39 7.15 -21.66 3.16
N PRO A 40 7.96 -22.46 2.42
CA PRO A 40 7.47 -23.18 1.25
C PRO A 40 6.33 -24.10 1.71
N GLY A 41 5.08 -23.77 1.38
CA GLY A 41 3.89 -24.54 1.76
C GLY A 41 2.75 -23.74 2.37
N GLU A 42 2.89 -22.45 2.67
CA GLU A 42 1.77 -21.62 3.09
C GLU A 42 0.89 -21.31 1.87
N TRP A 43 -0.37 -21.77 1.92
CA TRP A 43 -1.35 -21.50 0.86
C TRP A 43 -1.58 -19.99 0.75
N VAL A 44 -1.34 -19.44 -0.45
CA VAL A 44 -1.68 -18.06 -0.74
C VAL A 44 -3.11 -18.02 -1.22
N ASP A 45 -3.89 -17.20 -0.56
CA ASP A 45 -5.26 -16.89 -0.92
C ASP A 45 -5.52 -15.38 -0.83
N HIS A 46 -6.73 -14.96 -1.18
CA HIS A 46 -7.12 -13.54 -1.09
C HIS A 46 -7.01 -13.00 0.35
N ASP A 47 -7.33 -13.80 1.35
CA ASP A 47 -7.33 -13.37 2.75
C ASP A 47 -5.90 -13.14 3.26
N SER A 48 -4.94 -13.98 2.85
CA SER A 48 -3.53 -13.82 3.21
C SER A 48 -2.94 -12.55 2.61
N VAL A 49 -3.19 -12.29 1.33
CA VAL A 49 -2.76 -11.05 0.65
C VAL A 49 -3.42 -9.82 1.29
N GLN A 50 -4.74 -9.89 1.53
CA GLN A 50 -5.46 -8.79 2.15
C GLN A 50 -4.97 -8.51 3.58
N ARG A 51 -4.61 -9.55 4.35
CA ARG A 51 -4.03 -9.41 5.68
C ARG A 51 -2.70 -8.66 5.63
N LEU A 52 -1.81 -9.00 4.69
CA LEU A 52 -0.55 -8.29 4.47
C LEU A 52 -0.77 -6.82 4.07
N MET A 53 -1.76 -6.55 3.20
CA MET A 53 -2.15 -5.18 2.83
C MET A 53 -2.61 -4.37 4.06
N ARG A 54 -3.45 -4.95 4.93
CA ARG A 54 -3.87 -4.28 6.18
C ARG A 54 -2.72 -4.00 7.14
N GLN A 55 -1.64 -4.79 7.08
CA GLN A 55 -0.41 -4.60 7.85
C GLN A 55 0.58 -3.63 7.17
N ALA A 56 0.21 -3.02 6.05
CA ALA A 56 1.06 -2.18 5.19
C ALA A 56 2.35 -2.89 4.71
N ARG A 57 2.33 -4.23 4.66
CA ARG A 57 3.42 -5.07 4.14
C ARG A 57 3.25 -5.26 2.62
N TYR A 58 3.21 -4.14 1.91
CA TYR A 58 2.87 -4.14 0.48
C TYR A 58 3.84 -4.95 -0.40
N PRO A 59 5.19 -4.92 -0.18
CA PRO A 59 6.10 -5.73 -0.99
C PRO A 59 5.84 -7.23 -0.86
N GLU A 60 5.60 -7.72 0.36
CA GLU A 60 5.31 -9.13 0.61
C GLU A 60 3.94 -9.52 0.03
N ALA A 61 2.94 -8.66 0.20
CA ALA A 61 1.61 -8.85 -0.37
C ALA A 61 1.66 -8.96 -1.91
N LEU A 62 2.51 -8.14 -2.57
CA LEU A 62 2.68 -8.19 -4.02
C LEU A 62 3.29 -9.52 -4.46
N VAL A 63 4.34 -10.01 -3.78
CA VAL A 63 4.95 -11.31 -4.08
C VAL A 63 3.93 -12.43 -3.95
N ASP A 64 3.11 -12.43 -2.90
CA ASP A 64 2.07 -13.43 -2.69
C ASP A 64 0.98 -13.34 -3.77
N ALA A 65 0.51 -12.13 -4.09
CA ALA A 65 -0.46 -11.93 -5.17
C ALA A 65 0.05 -12.45 -6.52
N GLU A 66 1.31 -12.16 -6.86
CA GLU A 66 1.94 -12.64 -8.09
C GLU A 66 2.10 -14.17 -8.10
N ARG A 67 2.47 -14.77 -6.97
CA ARG A 67 2.53 -16.24 -6.83
C ARG A 67 1.15 -16.88 -7.05
N TYR A 68 0.09 -16.34 -6.45
CA TYR A 68 -1.28 -16.82 -6.65
C TYR A 68 -1.69 -16.73 -8.12
N LEU A 69 -1.36 -15.61 -8.77
CA LEU A 69 -1.72 -15.38 -10.17
C LEU A 69 -0.97 -16.28 -11.16
N THR A 70 0.12 -16.96 -10.77
CA THR A 70 0.75 -17.98 -11.63
C THR A 70 -0.15 -19.19 -11.85
N GLU A 71 -0.95 -19.56 -10.85
CA GLU A 71 -1.89 -20.67 -10.91
C GLU A 71 -3.29 -20.22 -11.34
N HIS A 72 -3.66 -18.97 -11.01
CA HIS A 72 -4.97 -18.38 -11.26
C HIS A 72 -4.88 -17.06 -12.05
N PRO A 73 -4.38 -17.06 -13.30
CA PRO A 73 -4.02 -15.84 -14.04
C PRO A 73 -5.18 -14.93 -14.41
N ARG A 74 -6.42 -15.40 -14.27
CA ARG A 74 -7.64 -14.66 -14.61
C ARG A 74 -8.53 -14.36 -13.43
N ASP A 75 -8.04 -14.51 -12.20
CA ASP A 75 -8.80 -14.15 -11.01
C ASP A 75 -8.95 -12.63 -10.90
N PRO A 76 -10.14 -12.06 -11.11
CA PRO A 76 -10.31 -10.61 -11.19
C PRO A 76 -10.06 -9.93 -9.84
N GLN A 77 -10.37 -10.60 -8.72
CA GLN A 77 -10.17 -10.07 -7.39
C GLN A 77 -8.67 -9.94 -7.08
N MET A 78 -7.88 -10.98 -7.37
CA MET A 78 -6.43 -10.93 -7.14
C MET A 78 -5.73 -9.95 -8.11
N LEU A 79 -6.15 -9.89 -9.38
CA LEU A 79 -5.67 -8.91 -10.34
C LEU A 79 -5.93 -7.47 -9.86
N PHE A 80 -7.10 -7.22 -9.26
CA PHE A 80 -7.44 -5.94 -8.68
C PHE A 80 -6.59 -5.63 -7.42
N MET A 81 -6.39 -6.61 -6.53
CA MET A 81 -5.52 -6.47 -5.37
C MET A 81 -4.08 -6.16 -5.78
N ARG A 82 -3.57 -6.82 -6.83
CA ARG A 82 -2.26 -6.51 -7.42
C ARG A 82 -2.18 -5.07 -7.93
N ALA A 83 -3.21 -4.58 -8.63
CA ALA A 83 -3.26 -3.19 -9.11
C ALA A 83 -3.20 -2.18 -7.95
N LYS A 84 -3.93 -2.44 -6.86
CA LYS A 84 -3.86 -1.62 -5.63
C LYS A 84 -2.48 -1.64 -5.01
N LEU A 85 -1.87 -2.81 -4.88
CA LEU A 85 -0.52 -2.98 -4.33
C LEU A 85 0.52 -2.21 -5.14
N LEU A 86 0.43 -2.23 -6.48
CA LEU A 86 1.29 -1.45 -7.35
C LEU A 86 1.13 0.05 -7.10
N ALA A 87 -0.10 0.54 -6.93
CA ALA A 87 -0.35 1.94 -6.61
C ALA A 87 0.21 2.33 -5.23
N ASP A 88 0.02 1.50 -4.20
CA ASP A 88 0.54 1.71 -2.85
C ASP A 88 2.08 1.73 -2.82
N LEU A 89 2.72 0.92 -3.66
CA LEU A 89 4.18 0.88 -3.89
C LEU A 89 4.69 2.00 -4.80
N ARG A 90 3.84 2.94 -5.22
CA ARG A 90 4.18 4.04 -6.14
C ARG A 90 4.59 3.60 -7.56
N ARG A 91 4.31 2.37 -7.94
CA ARG A 91 4.46 1.83 -9.30
C ARG A 91 3.23 2.20 -10.14
N ILE A 92 3.00 3.51 -10.29
CA ILE A 92 1.72 4.04 -10.78
C ILE A 92 1.42 3.65 -12.22
N ASP A 93 2.42 3.63 -13.10
CA ASP A 93 2.19 3.28 -14.50
C ASP A 93 1.79 1.80 -14.64
N GLU A 94 2.43 0.91 -13.89
CA GLU A 94 2.05 -0.51 -13.86
C GLU A 94 0.66 -0.73 -13.24
N ALA A 95 0.28 0.08 -12.25
CA ALA A 95 -1.07 0.05 -11.69
C ALA A 95 -2.11 0.48 -12.75
N LEU A 96 -1.83 1.53 -13.53
CA LEU A 96 -2.70 1.98 -14.62
C LEU A 96 -2.86 0.93 -15.71
N ASP A 97 -1.76 0.30 -16.14
CA ASP A 97 -1.79 -0.77 -17.14
C ASP A 97 -2.64 -1.95 -16.63
N GLN A 98 -2.46 -2.35 -15.38
CA GLN A 98 -3.24 -3.43 -14.76
C GLN A 98 -4.73 -3.08 -14.64
N LEU A 99 -5.08 -1.85 -14.20
CA LEU A 99 -6.47 -1.41 -14.11
C LEU A 99 -7.12 -1.32 -15.50
N THR A 100 -6.39 -0.85 -16.50
CA THR A 100 -6.87 -0.79 -17.87
C THR A 100 -7.16 -2.20 -18.43
N ALA A 101 -6.25 -3.15 -18.20
CA ALA A 101 -6.46 -4.55 -18.57
C ALA A 101 -7.68 -5.17 -17.86
N LEU A 102 -7.88 -4.88 -16.58
CA LEU A 102 -9.05 -5.32 -15.81
C LEU A 102 -10.35 -4.77 -16.40
N ILE A 103 -10.40 -3.47 -16.71
CA ILE A 103 -11.56 -2.82 -17.32
C ILE A 103 -11.90 -3.44 -18.68
N GLN A 104 -10.89 -3.81 -19.47
CA GLN A 104 -11.10 -4.47 -20.77
C GLN A 104 -11.65 -5.90 -20.62
N GLN A 105 -11.18 -6.65 -19.60
CA GLN A 105 -11.57 -8.03 -19.38
C GLN A 105 -12.88 -8.17 -18.59
N TYR A 106 -13.15 -7.25 -17.66
CA TYR A 106 -14.26 -7.26 -16.70
C TYR A 106 -14.91 -5.87 -16.63
N PRO A 107 -15.54 -5.41 -17.73
CA PRO A 107 -16.07 -4.04 -17.81
C PRO A 107 -17.22 -3.75 -16.83
N GLU A 108 -17.82 -4.78 -16.24
CA GLU A 108 -18.89 -4.67 -15.26
C GLU A 108 -18.40 -4.37 -13.82
N LEU A 109 -17.10 -4.52 -13.55
CA LEU A 109 -16.56 -4.28 -12.19
C LEU A 109 -16.41 -2.77 -11.94
N PRO A 110 -17.01 -2.22 -10.86
CA PRO A 110 -16.91 -0.80 -10.55
C PRO A 110 -15.55 -0.40 -9.93
N GLU A 111 -14.90 -1.32 -9.18
CA GLU A 111 -13.70 -1.02 -8.41
C GLU A 111 -12.50 -0.60 -9.26
N PRO A 112 -12.20 -1.25 -10.42
CA PRO A 112 -11.11 -0.81 -11.29
C PRO A 112 -11.30 0.62 -11.82
N TYR A 113 -12.53 0.99 -12.19
CA TYR A 113 -12.83 2.35 -12.65
C TYR A 113 -12.65 3.37 -11.52
N ASN A 114 -13.13 3.08 -10.30
CA ASN A 114 -12.91 3.97 -9.17
C ASN A 114 -11.42 4.20 -8.90
N ASN A 115 -10.61 3.13 -8.90
CA ASN A 115 -9.16 3.27 -8.66
C ASN A 115 -8.43 3.98 -9.80
N LEU A 116 -8.86 3.78 -11.05
CA LEU A 116 -8.39 4.56 -12.19
C LEU A 116 -8.68 6.05 -11.96
N GLY A 117 -9.91 6.40 -11.55
CA GLY A 117 -10.33 7.76 -11.23
C GLY A 117 -9.47 8.39 -10.14
N VAL A 118 -9.18 7.67 -9.06
CA VAL A 118 -8.31 8.14 -7.97
C VAL A 118 -6.90 8.48 -8.47
N ILE A 119 -6.31 7.61 -9.29
CA ILE A 119 -4.98 7.85 -9.88
C ILE A 119 -5.02 9.07 -10.79
N GLN A 120 -6.02 9.21 -11.67
CA GLN A 120 -6.16 10.36 -12.56
C GLN A 120 -6.37 11.66 -11.79
N ALA A 121 -7.19 11.66 -10.73
CA ALA A 121 -7.39 12.81 -9.86
C ALA A 121 -6.09 13.26 -9.17
N SER A 122 -5.27 12.30 -8.72
CA SER A 122 -3.97 12.58 -8.09
C SER A 122 -2.96 13.21 -9.05
N ARG A 123 -3.08 12.90 -10.35
CA ARG A 123 -2.28 13.47 -11.43
C ARG A 123 -2.84 14.83 -11.94
N GLY A 124 -3.98 15.28 -11.41
CA GLY A 124 -4.64 16.51 -11.86
C GLY A 124 -5.48 16.36 -13.13
N HIS A 125 -5.61 15.15 -13.67
CA HIS A 125 -6.42 14.84 -14.86
C HIS A 125 -7.90 14.73 -14.46
N LEU A 126 -8.50 15.86 -14.03
CA LEU A 126 -9.82 15.86 -13.40
C LEU A 126 -10.96 15.39 -14.31
N ASP A 127 -10.89 15.64 -15.63
CA ASP A 127 -11.91 15.19 -16.57
C ASP A 127 -11.89 13.66 -16.71
N GLN A 128 -10.69 13.07 -16.83
CA GLN A 128 -10.52 11.61 -16.89
C GLN A 128 -10.93 10.95 -15.57
N ALA A 129 -10.63 11.59 -14.44
CA ALA A 129 -11.05 11.11 -13.13
C ALA A 129 -12.58 11.09 -13.02
N ARG A 130 -13.25 12.17 -13.42
CA ARG A 130 -14.71 12.25 -13.43
C ARG A 130 -15.33 11.14 -14.27
N GLU A 131 -14.86 10.97 -15.51
CA GLU A 131 -15.36 9.92 -16.42
C GLU A 131 -15.21 8.52 -15.81
N ALA A 132 -14.08 8.25 -15.18
CA ALA A 132 -13.82 6.98 -14.51
C ALA A 132 -14.79 6.74 -13.33
N PHE A 133 -15.00 7.74 -12.46
CA PHE A 133 -15.97 7.62 -11.35
C PHE A 133 -17.41 7.46 -11.86
N GLU A 134 -17.81 8.18 -12.91
CA GLU A 134 -19.10 8.02 -13.54
C GLU A 134 -19.29 6.61 -14.13
N MET A 135 -18.22 5.99 -14.68
CA MET A 135 -18.26 4.59 -15.11
C MET A 135 -18.42 3.63 -13.94
N ALA A 136 -17.70 3.84 -12.83
CA ALA A 136 -17.87 3.05 -11.63
C ALA A 136 -19.33 3.11 -11.12
N LEU A 137 -19.93 4.30 -11.15
CA LEU A 137 -21.31 4.51 -10.72
C LEU A 137 -22.37 3.98 -11.70
N ARG A 138 -22.07 3.89 -13.00
CA ARG A 138 -22.94 3.19 -13.94
C ARG A 138 -23.00 1.69 -13.64
N ASN A 139 -21.89 1.09 -13.21
CA ASN A 139 -21.83 -0.33 -12.87
C ASN A 139 -22.40 -0.59 -11.46
N ASN A 140 -22.18 0.31 -10.51
CA ASN A 140 -22.76 0.25 -9.17
C ASN A 140 -23.19 1.64 -8.70
N PRO A 141 -24.49 2.02 -8.87
CA PRO A 141 -25.00 3.32 -8.49
C PRO A 141 -24.91 3.63 -6.98
N ASN A 142 -24.74 2.63 -6.13
CA ASN A 142 -24.61 2.76 -4.69
C ASN A 142 -23.16 2.65 -4.20
N TYR A 143 -22.19 2.84 -5.08
CA TYR A 143 -20.78 2.80 -4.70
C TYR A 143 -20.39 4.12 -4.02
N ASP A 144 -20.47 4.14 -2.69
CA ASP A 144 -20.27 5.32 -1.85
C ASP A 144 -18.91 5.98 -2.06
N ALA A 145 -17.82 5.20 -2.11
CA ALA A 145 -16.48 5.73 -2.37
C ALA A 145 -16.37 6.42 -3.74
N ALA A 146 -17.03 5.91 -4.78
CA ALA A 146 -17.03 6.55 -6.09
C ALA A 146 -17.86 7.84 -6.08
N LEU A 147 -18.96 7.88 -5.31
CA LEU A 147 -19.77 9.09 -5.12
C LEU A 147 -18.98 10.19 -4.39
N GLU A 148 -18.28 9.84 -3.31
CA GLU A 148 -17.40 10.75 -2.57
C GLU A 148 -16.30 11.30 -3.46
N ASN A 149 -15.54 10.41 -4.13
CA ASN A 149 -14.46 10.79 -5.03
C ASN A 149 -14.94 11.68 -6.20
N LEU A 150 -16.11 11.38 -6.77
CA LEU A 150 -16.73 12.22 -7.81
C LEU A 150 -17.06 13.61 -7.26
N GLY A 151 -17.61 13.69 -6.04
CA GLY A 151 -17.89 14.95 -5.36
C GLY A 151 -16.63 15.81 -5.23
N ASP A 152 -15.53 15.22 -4.78
CA ASP A 152 -14.24 15.91 -4.63
C ASP A 152 -13.68 16.43 -5.96
N VAL A 153 -13.78 15.63 -7.01
CA VAL A 153 -13.36 16.07 -8.36
C VAL A 153 -14.20 17.22 -8.86
N LEU A 154 -15.53 17.17 -8.69
CA LEU A 154 -16.42 18.23 -9.09
C LEU A 154 -16.16 19.53 -8.33
N LEU A 155 -15.87 19.47 -7.04
CA LEU A 155 -15.46 20.63 -6.24
C LEU A 155 -14.16 21.26 -6.76
N ARG A 156 -13.17 20.44 -7.11
CA ARG A 156 -11.91 20.92 -7.71
C ARG A 156 -12.15 21.56 -9.08
N GLN A 157 -12.97 20.95 -9.94
CA GLN A 157 -13.34 21.50 -11.24
C GLN A 157 -14.12 22.83 -11.09
N ALA A 158 -15.07 22.90 -10.14
CA ALA A 158 -15.79 24.13 -9.85
C ALA A 158 -14.86 25.27 -9.41
N ARG A 159 -13.89 24.98 -8.53
CA ARG A 159 -12.86 25.94 -8.10
C ARG A 159 -12.08 26.48 -9.28
N LEU A 160 -11.53 25.60 -10.12
CA LEU A 160 -10.76 25.99 -11.32
C LEU A 160 -11.59 26.85 -12.27
N ALA A 161 -12.87 26.49 -12.49
CA ALA A 161 -13.77 27.27 -13.32
C ALA A 161 -14.03 28.67 -12.77
N TYR A 162 -14.24 28.80 -11.45
CA TYR A 162 -14.44 30.11 -10.82
C TYR A 162 -13.17 30.96 -10.82
N GLU A 163 -12.01 30.38 -10.58
CA GLU A 163 -10.70 31.06 -10.67
C GLU A 163 -10.45 31.57 -12.08
N LYS A 164 -10.69 30.75 -13.09
CA LYS A 164 -10.60 31.13 -14.51
C LYS A 164 -11.55 32.28 -14.84
N SER A 165 -12.81 32.19 -14.36
CA SER A 165 -13.80 33.24 -14.59
C SER A 165 -13.41 34.55 -13.88
N LEU A 166 -12.82 34.50 -12.69
CA LEU A 166 -12.35 35.69 -11.97
C LEU A 166 -11.16 36.35 -12.69
N GLN A 167 -10.27 35.56 -13.28
CA GLN A 167 -9.18 36.08 -14.12
C GLN A 167 -9.71 36.85 -15.35
N LEU A 168 -10.80 36.35 -15.96
CA LEU A 168 -11.44 36.97 -17.13
C LEU A 168 -12.29 38.20 -16.76
N ASN A 169 -12.87 38.20 -15.54
CA ASN A 169 -13.68 39.30 -15.01
C ASN A 169 -13.31 39.60 -13.53
N PRO A 170 -12.20 40.33 -13.30
CA PRO A 170 -11.75 40.67 -11.95
C PRO A 170 -12.74 41.55 -11.15
N ALA A 171 -13.67 42.25 -11.82
CA ALA A 171 -14.68 43.10 -11.17
C ALA A 171 -15.89 42.31 -10.66
N SER A 172 -15.93 40.98 -10.82
CA SER A 172 -17.04 40.15 -10.36
C SER A 172 -17.20 40.25 -8.83
N ARG A 173 -18.39 40.63 -8.38
CA ARG A 173 -18.74 40.71 -6.94
C ARG A 173 -19.19 39.36 -6.35
N THR A 174 -19.56 38.41 -7.19
CA THR A 174 -20.13 37.12 -6.77
C THR A 174 -19.12 36.00 -6.70
N LEU A 175 -18.13 35.97 -7.59
CA LEU A 175 -17.12 34.90 -7.67
C LEU A 175 -16.28 34.73 -6.40
N PRO A 176 -15.78 35.80 -5.73
CA PRO A 176 -15.04 35.64 -4.49
C PRO A 176 -15.87 34.93 -3.39
N ARG A 177 -17.14 35.20 -3.27
CA ARG A 177 -18.03 34.52 -2.31
C ARG A 177 -18.22 33.05 -2.67
N LYS A 178 -18.37 32.72 -3.96
CA LYS A 178 -18.48 31.33 -4.42
C LYS A 178 -17.21 30.54 -4.14
N LEU A 179 -16.03 31.14 -4.38
CA LEU A 179 -14.74 30.51 -4.07
C LEU A 179 -14.55 30.26 -2.57
N GLN A 180 -14.96 31.24 -1.73
CA GLN A 180 -14.90 31.10 -0.27
C GLN A 180 -15.86 30.04 0.27
N ALA A 181 -16.98 29.79 -0.42
CA ALA A 181 -17.96 28.79 -0.02
C ALA A 181 -17.54 27.35 -0.37
N LEU A 182 -16.54 27.17 -1.24
CA LEU A 182 -16.01 25.83 -1.54
C LEU A 182 -15.09 25.38 -0.40
N PRO A 183 -15.17 24.10 0.01
CA PRO A 183 -14.22 23.53 0.97
C PRO A 183 -12.78 23.74 0.48
N THR A 184 -11.86 23.94 1.43
CA THR A 184 -10.43 23.96 1.11
C THR A 184 -9.99 22.54 0.71
N PRO A 185 -9.18 22.38 -0.33
CA PRO A 185 -8.66 21.08 -0.76
C PRO A 185 -7.75 20.45 0.27
#